data_ab89fc0927720325aab3660ea89101ec
#
_entry.id   ab89fc0927720325aab3660ea89101ec
#
_cell.length_a   1.000
_cell.length_b   1.000
_cell.length_c   1.000
_cell.angle_alpha   90.00
_cell.angle_beta   90.00
_cell.angle_gamma   90.00
#
_symmetry.space_group_name_H-M   'P 1'
#
loop_
_entity.id
_entity.type
_entity.pdbx_description
1 polymer ?
#
loop_
_entity_poly.entity_id
_entity_poly.type
_entity_poly.pdbx_seq_one_letter_code
_entity_poly.pdbx_strand_id
1 'polypeptide(L)'
;MSAFSKTLLLFLLNWLDAQLTVLWVRGGVATEGNGLMAYLLDMGDAPFLSAKLLVGALVAYTLYRFSHLALARRGLHFVLALYLSLMGVHAATGASALGWHPPEALAAVFGLLA
;
A
#
# COMPACT_ATOMS: atom_id res chain seq x y z
N MET A 1 4.78 13.27 -16.25
CA MET A 1 3.49 12.58 -16.02
C MET A 1 2.40 13.59 -15.75
N SER A 2 1.23 13.38 -16.33
CA SER A 2 0.06 14.21 -16.03
C SER A 2 -0.50 13.88 -14.64
N ALA A 3 -1.36 14.78 -14.12
CA ALA A 3 -2.05 14.51 -12.84
C ALA A 3 -2.91 13.25 -12.93
N PHE A 4 -3.59 13.05 -14.06
CA PHE A 4 -4.37 11.82 -14.28
C PHE A 4 -3.50 10.58 -14.21
N SER A 5 -2.36 10.57 -14.90
CA SER A 5 -1.43 9.43 -14.89
C SER A 5 -0.90 9.14 -13.50
N LYS A 6 -0.56 10.18 -12.73
CA LYS A 6 -0.07 10.02 -11.35
C LYS A 6 -1.13 9.44 -10.42
N THR A 7 -2.37 9.93 -10.51
CA THR A 7 -3.46 9.41 -9.67
C THR A 7 -3.88 8.02 -10.08
N LEU A 8 -3.83 7.70 -11.38
CA LEU A 8 -4.04 6.33 -11.84
C LEU A 8 -2.96 5.39 -11.31
N LEU A 9 -1.70 5.82 -11.37
CA LEU A 9 -0.59 5.06 -10.79
C LEU A 9 -0.79 4.85 -9.29
N LEU A 10 -1.21 5.88 -8.57
CA LEU A 10 -1.52 5.78 -7.14
C LEU A 10 -2.58 4.72 -6.87
N PHE A 11 -3.66 4.72 -7.62
CA PHE A 11 -4.73 3.72 -7.47
C PHE A 11 -4.23 2.32 -7.78
N LEU A 12 -3.44 2.15 -8.86
CA LEU A 12 -2.88 0.86 -9.23
C LEU A 12 -1.90 0.33 -8.17
N LEU A 13 -1.08 1.21 -7.58
CA LEU A 13 -0.18 0.83 -6.49
C LEU A 13 -0.97 0.43 -5.24
N ASN A 14 -2.05 1.14 -4.94
CA ASN A 14 -2.95 0.77 -3.85
C ASN A 14 -3.59 -0.60 -4.08
N TRP A 15 -4.06 -0.87 -5.30
CA TRP A 15 -4.62 -2.16 -5.65
C TRP A 15 -3.57 -3.27 -5.51
N LEU A 16 -2.36 -3.04 -6.03
CA LEU A 16 -1.27 -4.02 -5.94
C LEU A 16 -0.87 -4.28 -4.49
N ASP A 17 -0.76 -3.23 -3.69
CA ASP A 17 -0.48 -3.34 -2.26
C ASP A 17 -1.55 -4.21 -1.56
N ALA A 18 -2.82 -4.00 -1.88
CA ALA A 18 -3.91 -4.79 -1.32
C ALA A 18 -3.79 -6.28 -1.70
N GLN A 19 -3.52 -6.58 -2.98
CA GLN A 19 -3.38 -7.95 -3.45
C GLN A 19 -2.18 -8.64 -2.82
N LEU A 20 -1.03 -7.96 -2.75
CA LEU A 20 0.18 -8.52 -2.15
C LEU A 20 0.01 -8.72 -0.64
N THR A 21 -0.68 -7.81 0.05
CA THR A 21 -0.97 -7.98 1.48
C THR A 21 -1.79 -9.24 1.73
N VAL A 22 -2.85 -9.45 0.96
CA VAL A 22 -3.65 -10.68 1.08
C VAL A 22 -2.78 -11.92 0.81
N LEU A 23 -1.97 -11.88 -0.23
CA LEU A 23 -1.10 -13.00 -0.58
C LEU A 23 -0.15 -13.35 0.55
N TRP A 24 0.56 -12.36 1.11
CA TRP A 24 1.54 -12.60 2.17
C TRP A 24 0.90 -12.97 3.51
N VAL A 25 -0.21 -12.34 3.87
CA VAL A 25 -0.90 -12.62 5.13
C VAL A 25 -1.55 -14.01 5.09
N ARG A 26 -2.24 -14.36 4.02
CA ARG A 26 -2.85 -15.69 3.86
C ARG A 26 -1.80 -16.78 3.75
N GLY A 27 -0.63 -16.46 3.22
CA GLY A 27 0.50 -17.39 3.18
C GLY A 27 1.27 -17.51 4.50
N GLY A 28 0.89 -16.78 5.54
CA GLY A 28 1.57 -16.81 6.84
C GLY A 28 2.94 -16.13 6.86
N VAL A 29 3.27 -15.35 5.83
CA VAL A 29 4.59 -14.72 5.68
C VAL A 29 4.65 -13.36 6.36
N ALA A 30 3.51 -12.67 6.48
CA ALA A 30 3.43 -11.32 7.05
C ALA A 30 2.12 -11.13 7.80
N THR A 31 2.05 -10.03 8.57
CA THR A 31 0.84 -9.56 9.23
C THR A 31 0.51 -8.16 8.74
N GLU A 32 -0.78 -7.78 8.78
CA GLU A 32 -1.20 -6.42 8.46
C GLU A 32 -0.90 -5.50 9.65
N GLY A 33 -0.12 -4.44 9.39
CA GLY A 33 0.28 -3.50 10.45
C GLY A 33 -0.81 -2.52 10.87
N ASN A 34 -1.83 -2.29 10.04
CA ASN A 34 -2.95 -1.41 10.37
C ASN A 34 -4.04 -2.20 11.09
N GLY A 35 -4.37 -1.81 12.34
CA GLY A 35 -5.32 -2.56 13.17
C GLY A 35 -6.72 -2.66 12.57
N LEU A 36 -7.23 -1.58 11.94
CA LEU A 36 -8.53 -1.60 11.29
C LEU A 36 -8.51 -2.53 10.07
N MET A 37 -7.45 -2.45 9.24
CA MET A 37 -7.31 -3.32 8.07
C MET A 37 -7.11 -4.78 8.47
N ALA A 38 -6.38 -5.05 9.54
CA ALA A 38 -6.23 -6.40 10.10
C ALA A 38 -7.59 -6.97 10.52
N TYR A 39 -8.42 -6.16 11.17
CA TYR A 39 -9.78 -6.56 11.56
C TYR A 39 -10.63 -6.92 10.34
N LEU A 40 -10.59 -6.07 9.30
CA LEU A 40 -11.31 -6.33 8.05
C LEU A 40 -10.80 -7.58 7.34
N LEU A 41 -9.49 -7.81 7.37
CA LEU A 41 -8.88 -8.99 6.77
C LEU A 41 -9.28 -10.28 7.51
N ASP A 42 -9.44 -10.21 8.85
CA ASP A 42 -9.96 -11.32 9.65
C ASP A 42 -11.40 -11.67 9.28
N MET A 43 -12.20 -10.69 8.85
CA MET A 43 -13.57 -10.92 8.36
C MET A 43 -13.60 -11.59 6.99
N GLY A 44 -12.51 -11.52 6.23
CA GLY A 44 -12.38 -12.10 4.90
C GLY A 44 -11.65 -11.18 3.94
N ASP A 45 -11.32 -11.71 2.76
CA ASP A 45 -10.62 -10.93 1.72
C ASP A 45 -11.52 -9.85 1.12
N ALA A 46 -12.80 -10.14 0.89
CA ALA A 46 -13.73 -9.19 0.27
C ALA A 46 -13.93 -7.92 1.11
N PRO A 47 -14.19 -7.96 2.42
CA PRO A 47 -14.26 -6.76 3.24
C PRO A 47 -12.97 -5.94 3.22
N PHE A 48 -11.83 -6.59 3.33
CA PHE A 48 -10.51 -5.93 3.29
C PHE A 48 -10.28 -5.23 1.94
N LEU A 49 -10.44 -5.97 0.84
CA LEU A 49 -10.20 -5.45 -0.51
C LEU A 49 -11.19 -4.33 -0.85
N SER A 50 -12.47 -4.51 -0.50
CA SER A 50 -13.50 -3.49 -0.76
C SER A 50 -13.19 -2.19 -0.03
N ALA A 51 -12.86 -2.25 1.25
CA ALA A 51 -12.52 -1.06 2.04
C ALA A 51 -11.27 -0.37 1.50
N LYS A 52 -10.23 -1.12 1.21
CA LYS A 52 -8.97 -0.57 0.72
C LYS A 52 -9.11 0.07 -0.66
N LEU A 53 -9.82 -0.59 -1.58
CA LEU A 53 -10.06 -0.05 -2.92
C LEU A 53 -10.96 1.17 -2.89
N LEU A 54 -11.99 1.17 -2.03
CA LEU A 54 -12.88 2.32 -1.89
C LEU A 54 -12.13 3.54 -1.37
N VAL A 55 -11.35 3.38 -0.30
CA VAL A 55 -10.55 4.47 0.26
C VAL A 55 -9.52 4.95 -0.76
N GLY A 56 -8.84 4.04 -1.45
CA GLY A 56 -7.88 4.36 -2.49
C GLY A 56 -8.51 5.13 -3.65
N ALA A 57 -9.70 4.74 -4.09
CA ALA A 57 -10.44 5.45 -5.14
C ALA A 57 -10.83 6.85 -4.70
N LEU A 58 -11.31 7.01 -3.47
CA LEU A 58 -11.67 8.33 -2.93
C LEU A 58 -10.46 9.26 -2.83
N VAL A 59 -9.34 8.74 -2.34
CA VAL A 59 -8.09 9.52 -2.24
C VAL A 59 -7.59 9.90 -3.63
N ALA A 60 -7.52 8.96 -4.56
CA ALA A 60 -7.05 9.22 -5.92
C ALA A 60 -7.95 10.23 -6.64
N TYR A 61 -9.26 10.09 -6.51
CA TYR A 61 -10.21 11.03 -7.09
C TYR A 61 -10.04 12.44 -6.51
N THR A 62 -9.93 12.54 -5.19
CA THR A 62 -9.76 13.82 -4.50
C THR A 62 -8.48 14.52 -4.94
N LEU A 63 -7.36 13.79 -4.99
CA LEU A 63 -6.08 14.35 -5.42
C LEU A 63 -6.12 14.77 -6.89
N TYR A 64 -6.80 14.02 -7.74
CA TYR A 64 -6.99 14.39 -9.13
C TYR A 64 -7.88 15.62 -9.27
N ARG A 65 -9.02 15.64 -8.60
CA ARG A 65 -10.00 16.73 -8.66
C ARG A 65 -9.40 18.08 -8.23
N PHE A 66 -8.51 18.05 -7.23
CA PHE A 66 -7.87 19.25 -6.69
C PHE A 66 -6.40 19.39 -7.13
N SER A 67 -6.00 18.73 -8.21
CA SER A 67 -4.61 18.71 -8.67
C SER A 67 -4.07 20.07 -9.10
N HIS A 68 -4.95 21.07 -9.32
CA HIS A 68 -4.55 22.45 -9.56
C HIS A 68 -4.02 23.15 -8.30
N LEU A 69 -4.27 22.61 -7.10
CA LEU A 69 -3.78 23.16 -5.85
C LEU A 69 -2.40 22.60 -5.51
N ALA A 70 -1.48 23.46 -5.07
CA ALA A 70 -0.13 23.05 -4.71
C ALA A 70 -0.14 22.00 -3.57
N LEU A 71 -1.03 22.16 -2.60
CA LEU A 71 -1.14 21.21 -1.48
C LEU A 71 -1.54 19.81 -1.98
N ALA A 72 -2.48 19.71 -2.89
CA ALA A 72 -2.90 18.42 -3.46
C ALA A 72 -1.76 17.79 -4.27
N ARG A 73 -1.00 18.57 -5.04
CA ARG A 73 0.16 18.05 -5.78
C ARG A 73 1.24 17.52 -4.84
N ARG A 74 1.53 18.22 -3.76
CA ARG A 74 2.49 17.78 -2.74
C ARG A 74 2.01 16.51 -2.04
N GLY A 75 0.72 16.46 -1.70
CA GLY A 75 0.11 15.28 -1.10
C GLY A 75 0.17 14.07 -2.04
N LEU A 76 -0.09 14.28 -3.32
CA LEU A 76 0.01 13.23 -4.33
C LEU A 76 1.43 12.67 -4.42
N HIS A 77 2.44 13.54 -4.48
CA HIS A 77 3.83 13.10 -4.53
C HIS A 77 4.24 12.37 -3.26
N PHE A 78 3.80 12.85 -2.10
CA PHE A 78 4.05 12.20 -0.82
C PHE A 78 3.46 10.79 -0.77
N VAL A 79 2.20 10.66 -1.16
CA VAL A 79 1.51 9.36 -1.12
C VAL A 79 2.09 8.40 -2.16
N LEU A 80 2.46 8.89 -3.35
CA LEU A 80 3.16 8.07 -4.35
C LEU A 80 4.49 7.55 -3.80
N ALA A 81 5.28 8.42 -3.15
CA ALA A 81 6.54 8.00 -2.53
C ALA A 81 6.31 6.94 -1.45
N LEU A 82 5.26 7.10 -0.64
CA LEU A 82 4.87 6.14 0.37
C LEU A 82 4.53 4.77 -0.24
N TYR A 83 3.71 4.74 -1.30
CA TYR A 83 3.34 3.49 -1.95
C TYR A 83 4.51 2.84 -2.69
N LEU A 84 5.41 3.61 -3.29
CA LEU A 84 6.64 3.06 -3.85
C LEU A 84 7.51 2.42 -2.78
N SER A 85 7.57 3.03 -1.58
CA SER A 85 8.27 2.45 -0.43
C SER A 85 7.59 1.14 0.03
N LEU A 86 6.26 1.10 0.03
CA LEU A 86 5.51 -0.12 0.33
C LEU A 86 5.78 -1.23 -0.68
N MET A 87 5.96 -0.91 -1.96
CA MET A 87 6.37 -1.91 -2.95
C MET A 87 7.74 -2.48 -2.63
N GLY A 88 8.67 -1.67 -2.12
CA GLY A 88 9.96 -2.13 -1.61
C GLY A 88 9.79 -3.11 -0.43
N VAL A 89 8.87 -2.81 0.47
CA VAL A 89 8.53 -3.71 1.60
C VAL A 89 7.99 -5.04 1.09
N HIS A 90 7.09 -5.03 0.12
CA HIS A 90 6.56 -6.26 -0.48
C HIS A 90 7.65 -7.08 -1.17
N ALA A 91 8.57 -6.42 -1.86
CA ALA A 91 9.72 -7.09 -2.47
C ALA A 91 10.61 -7.75 -1.42
N ALA A 92 10.87 -7.06 -0.30
CA ALA A 92 11.65 -7.61 0.80
C ALA A 92 10.92 -8.78 1.48
N THR A 93 9.60 -8.70 1.63
CA THR A 93 8.78 -9.78 2.18
C THR A 93 8.88 -11.02 1.27
N GLY A 94 8.74 -10.84 -0.04
CA GLY A 94 8.89 -11.94 -0.99
C GLY A 94 10.28 -12.55 -0.96
N ALA A 95 11.33 -11.73 -0.90
CA ALA A 95 12.71 -12.19 -0.78
C ALA A 95 12.93 -12.96 0.52
N SER A 96 12.36 -12.50 1.63
CA SER A 96 12.42 -13.19 2.92
C SER A 96 11.73 -14.55 2.85
N ALA A 97 10.60 -14.64 2.17
CA ALA A 97 9.90 -15.91 1.96
C ALA A 97 10.75 -16.93 1.16
N LEU A 98 11.68 -16.42 0.31
CA LEU A 98 12.61 -17.23 -0.45
C LEU A 98 13.94 -17.50 0.29
N GLY A 99 14.04 -17.07 1.56
CA GLY A 99 15.20 -17.33 2.40
C GLY A 99 16.14 -16.16 2.65
N TRP A 100 15.90 -15.00 2.04
CA TRP A 100 16.69 -13.79 2.32
C TRP A 100 16.22 -13.12 3.61
N HIS A 101 17.17 -12.73 4.46
CA HIS A 101 16.88 -12.04 5.71
C HIS A 101 17.55 -10.67 5.73
N PRO A 102 16.78 -9.57 5.82
CA PRO A 102 17.34 -8.25 5.95
C PRO A 102 18.00 -8.04 7.33
N PRO A 103 18.93 -7.09 7.49
CA PRO A 103 19.41 -6.68 8.80
C PRO A 103 18.22 -6.29 9.73
N GLU A 104 18.39 -6.51 11.04
CA GLU A 104 17.32 -6.27 12.01
C GLU A 104 16.73 -4.85 11.94
N ALA A 105 17.60 -3.85 11.75
CA ALA A 105 17.15 -2.46 11.66
C ALA A 105 16.21 -2.24 10.47
N LEU A 106 16.51 -2.84 9.31
CA LEU A 106 15.65 -2.76 8.13
C LEU A 106 14.37 -3.56 8.32
N ALA A 107 14.46 -4.72 8.96
CA ALA A 107 13.27 -5.55 9.24
C ALA A 107 12.28 -4.78 10.13
N ALA A 108 12.77 -4.02 11.12
CA ALA A 108 11.92 -3.19 11.98
C ALA A 108 11.24 -2.08 11.17
N VAL A 109 11.95 -1.42 10.26
CA VAL A 109 11.38 -0.40 9.38
C VAL A 109 10.31 -1.00 8.47
N PHE A 110 10.58 -2.17 7.87
CA PHE A 110 9.61 -2.86 7.02
C PHE A 110 8.36 -3.22 7.80
N GLY A 111 8.49 -3.66 9.05
CA GLY A 111 7.35 -3.96 9.91
C GLY A 111 6.47 -2.75 10.19
N LEU A 112 7.04 -1.55 10.31
CA LEU A 112 6.30 -0.32 10.51
C LEU A 112 5.55 0.11 9.23
N LEU A 113 6.11 -0.15 8.05
CA LEU A 113 5.52 0.25 6.78
C LEU A 113 4.51 -0.76 6.24
N ALA A 114 4.67 -2.01 6.58
CA ALA A 114 3.73 -3.06 6.16
C ALA A 114 2.46 -3.05 7.00
#